data_241c775379314609f7a3f0ce226fdb21
#
_entry.id   241c775379314609f7a3f0ce226fdb21
#
_cell.length_a   1.000
_cell.length_b   1.000
_cell.length_c   1.000
_cell.angle_alpha   90.00
_cell.angle_beta   90.00
_cell.angle_gamma   90.00
#
_symmetry.space_group_name_H-M   'P 1'
#
loop_
_entity.id
_entity.type
_entity.pdbx_description
1 polymer ?
#
loop_
_entity_poly.entity_id
_entity_poly.type
_entity_poly.pdbx_seq_one_letter_code
_entity_poly.pdbx_strand_id
1 'polypeptide(L)'
;MEEVDLYRPHPKQREIHKALDTDIKYCIVSIGRQFGKSTLGENQSIKWALENSQWKIGWVSPIYKQAKKVFKDIEKAVAGCPFITNVNKGDLILEFDTGSTVQFYSADAYDSIRGETFDALICDEFAFFKPEAWNEVLKATVLVRGKKVLILSTPKGKNQFYNLFNLAEHNSNYISFRGSSYDNPFIDPEEIREAERNLPTHVFKQEYLAEFLDNGSSVFRNIKECVKSSVNTSSLYAGIDLGRSDDYTVLTIVDSNNIEVY
;
A
#
# COMPACT_ATOMS: atom_id res chain seq x y z
N MET A 1 -9.12 -26.85 -23.34
CA MET A 1 -8.27 -26.27 -22.28
C MET A 1 -8.88 -26.69 -20.97
N GLU A 2 -8.12 -27.35 -20.13
CA GLU A 2 -8.58 -27.62 -18.76
C GLU A 2 -8.72 -26.28 -18.03
N GLU A 3 -9.88 -26.04 -17.43
CA GLU A 3 -10.15 -24.84 -16.64
C GLU A 3 -9.40 -24.99 -15.31
N VAL A 4 -8.45 -24.11 -15.05
CA VAL A 4 -7.68 -24.09 -13.78
C VAL A 4 -8.33 -23.08 -12.86
N ASP A 5 -9.04 -23.55 -11.83
CA ASP A 5 -9.64 -22.71 -10.79
C ASP A 5 -8.57 -22.39 -9.74
N LEU A 6 -7.90 -21.25 -9.88
CA LEU A 6 -6.82 -20.84 -8.97
C LEU A 6 -7.34 -20.31 -7.64
N TYR A 7 -8.47 -19.59 -7.64
CA TYR A 7 -9.12 -19.13 -6.43
C TYR A 7 -10.53 -18.57 -6.70
N ARG A 8 -11.34 -18.46 -5.66
CA ARG A 8 -12.68 -17.86 -5.74
C ARG A 8 -12.69 -16.50 -5.04
N PRO A 9 -12.64 -15.40 -5.82
CA PRO A 9 -12.65 -14.06 -5.23
C PRO A 9 -13.97 -13.79 -4.50
N HIS A 10 -13.90 -13.23 -3.31
CA HIS A 10 -15.08 -12.74 -2.61
C HIS A 10 -15.62 -11.46 -3.28
N PRO A 11 -16.85 -11.00 -2.95
CA PRO A 11 -17.52 -9.92 -3.69
C PRO A 11 -16.65 -8.68 -3.89
N LYS A 12 -15.96 -8.21 -2.86
CA LYS A 12 -15.11 -7.02 -2.93
C LYS A 12 -13.86 -7.22 -3.79
N GLN A 13 -13.24 -8.41 -3.74
CA GLN A 13 -12.13 -8.74 -4.64
C GLN A 13 -12.59 -8.76 -6.10
N ARG A 14 -13.81 -9.28 -6.39
CA ARG A 14 -14.38 -9.26 -7.75
C ARG A 14 -14.58 -7.85 -8.28
N GLU A 15 -15.00 -6.91 -7.43
CA GLU A 15 -15.11 -5.49 -7.79
C GLU A 15 -13.76 -4.92 -8.23
N ILE A 16 -12.70 -5.22 -7.46
CA ILE A 16 -11.35 -4.76 -7.77
C ILE A 16 -10.84 -5.39 -9.07
N HIS A 17 -11.01 -6.70 -9.27
CA HIS A 17 -10.64 -7.37 -10.52
C HIS A 17 -11.36 -6.76 -11.74
N LYS A 18 -12.67 -6.49 -11.64
CA LYS A 18 -13.43 -5.83 -12.71
C LYS A 18 -12.87 -4.44 -13.04
N ALA A 19 -12.46 -3.67 -12.05
CA ALA A 19 -11.86 -2.37 -12.29
C ALA A 19 -10.48 -2.49 -12.97
N LEU A 20 -9.71 -3.52 -12.64
CA LEU A 20 -8.43 -3.81 -13.29
C LEU A 20 -8.58 -4.27 -14.74
N ASP A 21 -9.75 -4.74 -15.15
CA ASP A 21 -10.08 -5.11 -16.55
C ASP A 21 -10.47 -3.88 -17.42
N THR A 22 -10.67 -2.70 -16.81
CA THR A 22 -10.95 -1.45 -17.55
C THR A 22 -9.65 -0.78 -18.05
N ASP A 23 -9.75 0.34 -18.76
CA ASP A 23 -8.58 1.10 -19.24
C ASP A 23 -7.87 1.93 -18.15
N ILE A 24 -8.37 1.91 -16.91
CA ILE A 24 -7.74 2.61 -15.78
C ILE A 24 -6.35 2.03 -15.54
N LYS A 25 -5.35 2.92 -15.48
CA LYS A 25 -3.95 2.51 -15.29
C LYS A 25 -3.62 2.21 -13.83
N TYR A 26 -4.03 3.07 -12.91
CA TYR A 26 -3.63 2.99 -11.49
C TYR A 26 -4.82 2.57 -10.61
N CYS A 27 -4.69 1.44 -9.96
CA CYS A 27 -5.65 0.95 -8.98
C CYS A 27 -5.02 0.93 -7.59
N ILE A 28 -5.54 1.74 -6.66
CA ILE A 28 -5.02 1.90 -5.31
C ILE A 28 -5.99 1.24 -4.33
N VAL A 29 -5.53 0.24 -3.60
CA VAL A 29 -6.40 -0.60 -2.77
C VAL A 29 -5.94 -0.56 -1.31
N SER A 30 -6.69 0.19 -0.50
CA SER A 30 -6.49 0.32 0.95
C SER A 30 -7.39 -0.67 1.67
N ILE A 31 -6.81 -1.71 2.25
CA ILE A 31 -7.58 -2.82 2.83
C ILE A 31 -7.01 -3.31 4.15
N GLY A 32 -7.92 -3.77 5.02
CA GLY A 32 -7.59 -4.29 6.34
C GLY A 32 -6.83 -5.61 6.31
N ARG A 33 -6.35 -6.02 7.47
CA ARG A 33 -5.68 -7.32 7.64
C ARG A 33 -6.63 -8.46 7.30
N GLN A 34 -6.05 -9.56 6.79
CA GLN A 34 -6.77 -10.79 6.43
C GLN A 34 -7.88 -10.61 5.37
N PHE A 35 -7.94 -9.45 4.71
CA PHE A 35 -8.85 -9.25 3.57
C PHE A 35 -8.54 -10.17 2.38
N GLY A 36 -7.29 -10.63 2.24
CA GLY A 36 -6.82 -11.39 1.08
C GLY A 36 -6.11 -10.53 0.03
N LYS A 37 -5.35 -9.51 0.49
CA LYS A 37 -4.55 -8.60 -0.37
C LYS A 37 -3.61 -9.34 -1.31
N SER A 38 -2.71 -10.13 -0.70
CA SER A 38 -1.68 -10.84 -1.45
C SER A 38 -2.32 -11.81 -2.43
N THR A 39 -3.34 -12.57 -2.01
CA THR A 39 -4.08 -13.49 -2.88
C THR A 39 -4.72 -12.78 -4.07
N LEU A 40 -5.29 -11.58 -3.87
CA LEU A 40 -5.82 -10.75 -4.96
C LEU A 40 -4.72 -10.37 -5.96
N GLY A 41 -3.59 -9.86 -5.47
CA GLY A 41 -2.47 -9.46 -6.32
C GLY A 41 -1.82 -10.66 -7.03
N GLU A 42 -1.61 -11.77 -6.33
CA GLU A 42 -1.09 -13.02 -6.88
C GLU A 42 -1.91 -13.50 -8.08
N ASN A 43 -3.21 -13.63 -7.89
CA ASN A 43 -4.10 -14.09 -8.95
C ASN A 43 -4.25 -13.07 -10.08
N GLN A 44 -4.19 -11.77 -9.78
CA GLN A 44 -4.18 -10.74 -10.81
C GLN A 44 -2.90 -10.78 -11.66
N SER A 45 -1.74 -11.06 -11.05
CA SER A 45 -0.48 -11.21 -11.80
C SER A 45 -0.52 -12.39 -12.76
N ILE A 46 -1.05 -13.53 -12.32
CA ILE A 46 -1.25 -14.72 -13.16
C ILE A 46 -2.23 -14.41 -14.28
N LYS A 47 -3.38 -13.78 -13.97
CA LYS A 47 -4.37 -13.39 -14.96
C LYS A 47 -3.76 -12.51 -16.05
N TRP A 48 -3.03 -11.46 -15.68
CA TRP A 48 -2.36 -10.60 -16.65
C TRP A 48 -1.33 -11.34 -17.51
N ALA A 49 -0.58 -12.28 -16.92
CA ALA A 49 0.40 -13.06 -17.64
C ALA A 49 -0.24 -14.02 -18.65
N LEU A 50 -1.42 -14.57 -18.34
CA LEU A 50 -2.16 -15.48 -19.23
C LEU A 50 -2.94 -14.77 -20.33
N GLU A 51 -3.52 -13.61 -20.02
CA GLU A 51 -4.38 -12.87 -20.97
C GLU A 51 -3.57 -11.99 -21.95
N ASN A 52 -2.28 -11.76 -21.69
CA ASN A 52 -1.45 -10.89 -22.51
C ASN A 52 -0.18 -11.61 -22.97
N SER A 53 0.24 -11.33 -24.19
CA SER A 53 1.48 -11.90 -24.73
C SER A 53 2.68 -11.01 -24.45
N GLN A 54 3.77 -11.61 -23.99
CA GLN A 54 5.08 -10.97 -23.74
C GLN A 54 5.04 -9.79 -22.76
N TRP A 55 4.10 -9.81 -21.81
CA TRP A 55 4.10 -8.81 -20.75
C TRP A 55 5.17 -9.10 -19.72
N LYS A 56 5.87 -8.04 -19.33
CA LYS A 56 6.73 -8.04 -18.15
C LYS A 56 5.95 -7.48 -16.97
N ILE A 57 5.71 -8.31 -15.97
CA ILE A 57 4.95 -7.96 -14.77
C ILE A 57 5.93 -7.92 -13.60
N GLY A 58 6.08 -6.73 -12.99
CA GLY A 58 6.87 -6.55 -11.78
C GLY A 58 6.00 -6.72 -10.54
N TRP A 59 6.45 -7.54 -9.59
CA TRP A 59 5.92 -7.61 -8.23
C TRP A 59 6.94 -7.01 -7.27
N VAL A 60 6.55 -6.02 -6.48
CA VAL A 60 7.43 -5.37 -5.51
C VAL A 60 6.83 -5.48 -4.11
N SER A 61 7.60 -6.02 -3.17
CA SER A 61 7.28 -6.07 -1.74
C SER A 61 8.25 -5.19 -0.94
N PRO A 62 7.95 -4.79 0.31
CA PRO A 62 8.85 -3.94 1.11
C PRO A 62 10.27 -4.51 1.22
N ILE A 63 10.39 -5.81 1.52
CA ILE A 63 11.66 -6.50 1.73
C ILE A 63 11.74 -7.81 0.92
N TYR A 64 12.95 -8.24 0.60
CA TYR A 64 13.20 -9.46 -0.19
C TYR A 64 12.52 -10.72 0.37
N LYS A 65 12.50 -10.89 1.70
CA LYS A 65 11.87 -12.06 2.33
C LYS A 65 10.36 -12.15 2.02
N GLN A 66 9.68 -11.00 1.92
CA GLN A 66 8.26 -10.95 1.55
C GLN A 66 8.06 -11.25 0.06
N ALA A 67 8.86 -10.64 -0.83
CA ALA A 67 8.83 -10.93 -2.25
C ALA A 67 9.06 -12.42 -2.53
N LYS A 68 10.06 -13.02 -1.88
CA LYS A 68 10.36 -14.45 -2.00
C LYS A 68 9.24 -15.35 -1.45
N LYS A 69 8.53 -14.89 -0.41
CA LYS A 69 7.36 -15.63 0.11
C LYS A 69 6.27 -15.69 -0.95
N VAL A 70 5.89 -14.54 -1.51
CA VAL A 70 4.86 -14.45 -2.54
C VAL A 70 5.23 -15.26 -3.78
N PHE A 71 6.49 -15.17 -4.25
CA PHE A 71 6.99 -16.02 -5.33
C PHE A 71 6.72 -17.52 -5.06
N LYS A 72 7.05 -18.00 -3.86
CA LYS A 72 6.84 -19.40 -3.47
C LYS A 72 5.36 -19.77 -3.38
N ASP A 73 4.52 -18.84 -2.92
CA ASP A 73 3.08 -19.07 -2.80
C ASP A 73 2.48 -19.22 -4.21
N ILE A 74 2.86 -18.36 -5.16
CA ILE A 74 2.45 -18.49 -6.57
C ILE A 74 3.05 -19.75 -7.21
N GLU A 75 4.35 -19.99 -7.06
CA GLU A 75 5.01 -21.21 -7.59
C GLU A 75 4.26 -22.47 -7.18
N LYS A 76 3.87 -22.54 -5.91
CA LYS A 76 3.09 -23.68 -5.38
C LYS A 76 1.69 -23.76 -5.97
N ALA A 77 1.01 -22.62 -6.13
CA ALA A 77 -0.35 -22.56 -6.65
C ALA A 77 -0.42 -22.98 -8.13
N VAL A 78 0.62 -22.67 -8.92
CA VAL A 78 0.69 -23.01 -10.35
C VAL A 78 1.51 -24.26 -10.65
N ALA A 79 1.91 -25.03 -9.63
CA ALA A 79 2.72 -26.22 -9.78
C ALA A 79 1.99 -27.26 -10.66
N GLY A 80 2.65 -27.69 -11.74
CA GLY A 80 2.06 -28.65 -12.69
C GLY A 80 1.07 -28.05 -13.69
N CYS A 81 0.81 -26.74 -13.65
CA CYS A 81 -0.01 -26.10 -14.65
C CYS A 81 0.74 -26.01 -15.99
N PRO A 82 0.08 -26.40 -17.11
CA PRO A 82 0.75 -26.48 -18.42
C PRO A 82 1.15 -25.12 -18.99
N PHE A 83 0.59 -24.04 -18.49
CA PHE A 83 0.91 -22.67 -18.92
C PHE A 83 2.20 -22.11 -18.29
N ILE A 84 2.82 -22.80 -17.33
CA ILE A 84 4.13 -22.42 -16.79
C ILE A 84 5.22 -23.12 -17.59
N THR A 85 6.08 -22.33 -18.23
CA THR A 85 7.16 -22.85 -19.07
C THR A 85 8.49 -22.92 -18.33
N ASN A 86 8.73 -22.01 -17.38
CA ASN A 86 9.95 -22.01 -16.59
C ASN A 86 9.74 -21.34 -15.22
N VAL A 87 10.53 -21.80 -14.22
CA VAL A 87 10.56 -21.23 -12.86
C VAL A 87 12.02 -20.99 -12.48
N ASN A 88 12.45 -19.73 -12.53
CA ASN A 88 13.79 -19.32 -12.10
C ASN A 88 13.75 -18.90 -10.63
N LYS A 89 14.21 -19.81 -9.75
CA LYS A 89 14.25 -19.57 -8.28
C LYS A 89 15.39 -18.64 -7.83
N GLY A 90 16.41 -18.47 -8.67
CA GLY A 90 17.55 -17.58 -8.39
C GLY A 90 17.13 -16.12 -8.50
N ASP A 91 16.50 -15.78 -9.63
CA ASP A 91 16.08 -14.43 -9.97
C ASP A 91 14.60 -14.15 -9.59
N LEU A 92 13.92 -15.15 -9.02
CA LEU A 92 12.49 -15.10 -8.66
C LEU A 92 11.63 -14.71 -9.88
N ILE A 93 11.71 -15.48 -10.96
CA ILE A 93 10.93 -15.27 -12.19
C ILE A 93 10.05 -16.50 -12.48
N LEU A 94 8.80 -16.22 -12.84
CA LEU A 94 7.88 -17.19 -13.42
C LEU A 94 7.67 -16.83 -14.90
N GLU A 95 7.83 -17.81 -15.78
CA GLU A 95 7.64 -17.64 -17.22
C GLU A 95 6.41 -18.43 -17.69
N PHE A 96 5.61 -17.79 -18.53
CA PHE A 96 4.35 -18.31 -19.03
C PHE A 96 4.45 -18.67 -20.52
N ASP A 97 3.58 -19.57 -20.99
CA ASP A 97 3.48 -19.99 -22.38
C ASP A 97 3.10 -18.86 -23.35
N THR A 98 2.49 -17.81 -22.85
CA THR A 98 2.26 -16.53 -23.56
C THR A 98 3.54 -15.74 -23.84
N GLY A 99 4.68 -16.17 -23.31
CA GLY A 99 5.94 -15.43 -23.27
C GLY A 99 5.98 -14.32 -22.22
N SER A 100 4.92 -14.19 -21.41
CA SER A 100 4.89 -13.22 -20.31
C SER A 100 5.67 -13.72 -19.11
N THR A 101 6.13 -12.76 -18.29
CA THR A 101 6.91 -13.06 -17.08
C THR A 101 6.36 -12.31 -15.87
N VAL A 102 6.42 -12.96 -14.69
CA VAL A 102 6.22 -12.29 -13.40
C VAL A 102 7.53 -12.37 -12.63
N GLN A 103 8.12 -11.22 -12.34
CA GLN A 103 9.39 -11.11 -11.61
C GLN A 103 9.22 -10.35 -10.31
N PHE A 104 9.90 -10.83 -9.25
CA PHE A 104 9.70 -10.37 -7.88
C PHE A 104 10.90 -9.60 -7.36
N TYR A 105 10.64 -8.42 -6.80
CA TYR A 105 11.62 -7.45 -6.32
C TYR A 105 11.31 -6.99 -4.90
N SER A 106 12.29 -6.32 -4.28
CA SER A 106 12.09 -5.66 -3.00
C SER A 106 12.31 -4.15 -3.09
N ALA A 107 11.47 -3.39 -2.38
CA ALA A 107 11.53 -1.94 -2.36
C ALA A 107 12.68 -1.39 -1.50
N ASP A 108 13.27 -2.17 -0.62
CA ASP A 108 14.48 -1.79 0.12
C ASP A 108 15.73 -1.77 -0.78
N ALA A 109 15.73 -2.56 -1.86
CA ALA A 109 16.76 -2.59 -2.90
C ALA A 109 16.29 -1.96 -4.22
N TYR A 110 15.47 -0.91 -4.16
CA TYR A 110 14.83 -0.31 -5.34
C TYR A 110 15.80 0.14 -6.44
N ASP A 111 17.04 0.47 -6.10
CA ASP A 111 18.06 0.83 -7.10
C ASP A 111 18.37 -0.32 -8.07
N SER A 112 18.20 -1.58 -7.65
CA SER A 112 18.36 -2.74 -8.52
C SER A 112 17.28 -2.85 -9.60
N ILE A 113 16.19 -2.09 -9.48
CA ILE A 113 15.07 -2.05 -10.42
C ILE A 113 15.26 -0.93 -11.47
N ARG A 114 16.28 -0.07 -11.30
CA ARG A 114 16.60 0.97 -12.28
C ARG A 114 16.90 0.35 -13.64
N GLY A 115 16.27 0.88 -14.67
CA GLY A 115 16.41 0.38 -16.06
C GLY A 115 15.40 -0.70 -16.44
N GLU A 116 14.66 -1.26 -15.49
CA GLU A 116 13.55 -2.16 -15.82
C GLU A 116 12.40 -1.37 -16.45
N THR A 117 11.63 -2.08 -17.29
CA THR A 117 10.41 -1.55 -17.91
C THR A 117 9.33 -2.61 -17.86
N PHE A 118 8.22 -2.29 -17.20
CA PHE A 118 7.11 -3.22 -17.00
C PHE A 118 5.87 -2.80 -17.79
N ASP A 119 5.10 -3.80 -18.23
CA ASP A 119 3.76 -3.62 -18.77
C ASP A 119 2.74 -3.52 -17.64
N ALA A 120 2.95 -4.27 -16.55
CA ALA A 120 2.19 -4.15 -15.32
C ALA A 120 3.09 -4.17 -14.08
N LEU A 121 2.67 -3.46 -13.03
CA LEU A 121 3.39 -3.39 -11.77
C LEU A 121 2.43 -3.63 -10.61
N ILE A 122 2.81 -4.52 -9.69
CA ILE A 122 2.09 -4.75 -8.43
C ILE A 122 3.01 -4.33 -7.29
N CYS A 123 2.54 -3.42 -6.44
CA CYS A 123 3.24 -2.99 -5.22
C CYS A 123 2.44 -3.50 -4.01
N ASP A 124 2.93 -4.51 -3.34
CA ASP A 124 2.31 -5.09 -2.14
C ASP A 124 2.89 -4.46 -0.87
N GLU A 125 2.02 -4.16 0.09
CA GLU A 125 2.35 -3.45 1.34
C GLU A 125 3.04 -2.09 1.10
N PHE A 126 2.55 -1.35 0.11
CA PHE A 126 3.13 -0.09 -0.37
C PHE A 126 3.28 1.00 0.70
N ALA A 127 2.40 1.04 1.71
CA ALA A 127 2.50 2.00 2.80
C ALA A 127 3.82 1.87 3.61
N PHE A 128 4.56 0.78 3.42
CA PHE A 128 5.85 0.52 4.06
C PHE A 128 7.05 0.80 3.15
N PHE A 129 6.82 1.25 1.91
CA PHE A 129 7.90 1.64 1.02
C PHE A 129 8.48 2.99 1.43
N LYS A 130 9.77 3.17 1.20
CA LYS A 130 10.39 4.50 1.24
C LYS A 130 9.85 5.34 0.09
N PRO A 131 9.57 6.64 0.28
CA PRO A 131 9.08 7.51 -0.77
C PRO A 131 9.96 7.52 -2.02
N GLU A 132 11.27 7.43 -1.86
CA GLU A 132 12.27 7.41 -2.93
C GLU A 132 12.07 6.21 -3.87
N ALA A 133 11.72 5.04 -3.32
CA ALA A 133 11.49 3.84 -4.13
C ALA A 133 10.42 4.07 -5.21
N TRP A 134 9.32 4.74 -4.85
CA TRP A 134 8.27 5.05 -5.81
C TRP A 134 8.63 6.25 -6.69
N ASN A 135 9.04 7.36 -6.08
CA ASN A 135 9.19 8.62 -6.79
C ASN A 135 10.35 8.62 -7.78
N GLU A 136 11.45 7.94 -7.45
CA GLU A 136 12.67 7.95 -8.25
C GLU A 136 12.77 6.75 -9.20
N VAL A 137 12.21 5.59 -8.83
CA VAL A 137 12.42 4.35 -9.59
C VAL A 137 11.12 3.73 -10.09
N LEU A 138 10.26 3.25 -9.21
CA LEU A 138 9.14 2.38 -9.62
C LEU A 138 8.16 3.06 -10.56
N LYS A 139 7.84 4.32 -10.33
CA LYS A 139 6.98 5.11 -11.22
C LYS A 139 7.56 5.23 -12.64
N ALA A 140 8.89 5.33 -12.76
CA ALA A 140 9.56 5.43 -14.04
C ALA A 140 9.49 4.13 -14.85
N THR A 141 9.51 2.95 -14.20
CA THR A 141 9.47 1.64 -14.87
C THR A 141 8.20 1.39 -15.68
N VAL A 142 7.12 2.12 -15.38
CA VAL A 142 5.80 1.99 -16.05
C VAL A 142 5.46 3.17 -16.96
N LEU A 143 6.40 4.06 -17.26
CA LEU A 143 6.14 5.24 -18.11
C LEU A 143 5.97 4.88 -19.57
N VAL A 144 6.81 4.00 -20.11
CA VAL A 144 6.87 3.70 -21.55
C VAL A 144 5.87 2.62 -21.94
N ARG A 145 5.90 1.48 -21.25
CA ARG A 145 5.08 0.29 -21.58
C ARG A 145 3.91 0.09 -20.65
N GLY A 146 3.95 0.67 -19.45
CA GLY A 146 3.03 0.37 -18.35
C GLY A 146 1.56 0.62 -18.67
N LYS A 147 0.80 -0.46 -18.66
CA LYS A 147 -0.65 -0.48 -18.87
C LYS A 147 -1.41 -0.50 -17.55
N LYS A 148 -0.87 -1.23 -16.54
CA LYS A 148 -1.54 -1.49 -15.28
C LYS A 148 -0.59 -1.30 -14.10
N VAL A 149 -1.09 -0.68 -13.04
CA VAL A 149 -0.40 -0.54 -11.75
C VAL A 149 -1.40 -0.83 -10.64
N LEU A 150 -1.15 -1.88 -9.87
CA LEU A 150 -1.93 -2.25 -8.71
C LEU A 150 -1.11 -1.97 -7.45
N ILE A 151 -1.61 -1.09 -6.60
CA ILE A 151 -0.98 -0.74 -5.32
C ILE A 151 -1.88 -1.22 -4.19
N LEU A 152 -1.36 -2.14 -3.40
CA LEU A 152 -2.05 -2.80 -2.29
C LEU A 152 -1.38 -2.44 -0.97
N SER A 153 -2.13 -2.06 0.03
CA SER A 153 -1.60 -1.92 1.40
C SER A 153 -2.69 -1.85 2.45
N THR A 154 -2.30 -2.17 3.69
CA THR A 154 -2.96 -1.64 4.88
C THR A 154 -2.46 -0.20 5.07
N PRO A 155 -3.29 0.75 5.50
CA PRO A 155 -2.86 2.13 5.78
C PRO A 155 -1.78 2.19 6.86
N LYS A 156 -0.88 3.17 6.73
CA LYS A 156 0.10 3.51 7.77
C LYS A 156 0.17 5.02 7.91
N GLY A 157 -0.79 5.57 8.65
CA GLY A 157 -0.97 7.01 8.75
C GLY A 157 -1.27 7.68 7.40
N LYS A 158 -1.10 9.01 7.33
CA LYS A 158 -1.25 9.80 6.09
C LYS A 158 0.09 9.99 5.40
N ASN A 159 0.62 8.91 4.84
CA ASN A 159 1.89 8.89 4.12
C ASN A 159 1.67 8.96 2.59
N GLN A 160 2.68 8.61 1.81
CA GLN A 160 2.63 8.56 0.34
C GLN A 160 1.48 7.69 -0.20
N PHE A 161 1.15 6.58 0.48
CA PHE A 161 0.03 5.71 0.09
C PHE A 161 -1.31 6.45 0.18
N TYR A 162 -1.52 7.23 1.25
CA TYR A 162 -2.68 8.10 1.40
C TYR A 162 -2.78 9.13 0.26
N ASN A 163 -1.66 9.75 -0.10
CA ASN A 163 -1.65 10.73 -1.18
C ASN A 163 -2.04 10.10 -2.53
N LEU A 164 -1.52 8.90 -2.84
CA LEU A 164 -1.90 8.17 -4.05
C LEU A 164 -3.37 7.72 -4.02
N PHE A 165 -3.88 7.30 -2.87
CA PHE A 165 -5.26 6.90 -2.71
C PHE A 165 -6.24 8.04 -3.08
N ASN A 166 -5.94 9.25 -2.62
CA ASN A 166 -6.79 10.42 -2.88
C ASN A 166 -6.68 10.96 -4.32
N LEU A 167 -5.66 10.58 -5.08
CA LEU A 167 -5.57 11.00 -6.50
C LEU A 167 -6.76 10.51 -7.33
N ALA A 168 -7.40 9.42 -6.94
CA ALA A 168 -8.58 8.89 -7.63
C ALA A 168 -9.77 9.88 -7.63
N GLU A 169 -9.84 10.82 -6.69
CA GLU A 169 -10.89 11.84 -6.63
C GLU A 169 -10.74 12.91 -7.73
N HIS A 170 -9.53 13.08 -8.25
CA HIS A 170 -9.20 14.19 -9.15
C HIS A 170 -8.51 13.77 -10.44
N ASN A 171 -8.28 12.48 -10.66
CA ASN A 171 -7.56 11.97 -11.82
C ASN A 171 -8.18 10.68 -12.35
N SER A 172 -8.76 10.75 -13.53
CA SER A 172 -9.47 9.63 -14.18
C SER A 172 -8.60 8.41 -14.49
N ASN A 173 -7.27 8.55 -14.50
CA ASN A 173 -6.36 7.42 -14.64
C ASN A 173 -6.20 6.59 -13.35
N TYR A 174 -6.78 7.05 -12.25
CA TYR A 174 -6.72 6.43 -10.94
C TYR A 174 -8.10 5.96 -10.50
N ILE A 175 -8.15 4.81 -9.85
CA ILE A 175 -9.29 4.33 -9.08
C ILE A 175 -8.80 3.88 -7.72
N SER A 176 -9.58 4.15 -6.67
CA SER A 176 -9.26 3.69 -5.32
C SER A 176 -10.38 2.85 -4.73
N PHE A 177 -9.99 1.83 -3.99
CA PHE A 177 -10.88 0.96 -3.23
C PHE A 177 -10.47 0.93 -1.77
N ARG A 178 -11.46 0.96 -0.90
CA ARG A 178 -11.28 0.72 0.51
C ARG A 178 -12.09 -0.51 0.92
N GLY A 179 -11.48 -1.37 1.72
CA GLY A 179 -12.14 -2.54 2.27
C GLY A 179 -11.63 -2.86 3.68
N SER A 180 -12.53 -3.25 4.54
CA SER A 180 -12.24 -3.68 5.91
C SER A 180 -12.02 -5.18 6.00
N SER A 181 -11.54 -5.67 7.14
CA SER A 181 -11.48 -7.11 7.42
C SER A 181 -12.87 -7.76 7.41
N TYR A 182 -13.94 -7.01 7.70
CA TYR A 182 -15.32 -7.49 7.63
C TYR A 182 -15.80 -7.82 6.21
N ASP A 183 -15.16 -7.28 5.18
CA ASP A 183 -15.50 -7.57 3.78
C ASP A 183 -15.04 -8.96 3.32
N ASN A 184 -14.21 -9.65 4.12
CA ASN A 184 -13.82 -11.03 3.86
C ASN A 184 -14.81 -12.01 4.53
N PRO A 185 -15.67 -12.69 3.76
CA PRO A 185 -16.68 -13.60 4.30
C PRO A 185 -16.11 -14.88 4.90
N PHE A 186 -14.82 -15.13 4.78
CA PHE A 186 -14.13 -16.31 5.33
C PHE A 186 -13.58 -16.08 6.74
N ILE A 187 -13.69 -14.86 7.27
CA ILE A 187 -13.31 -14.54 8.64
C ILE A 187 -14.58 -14.58 9.50
N ASP A 188 -14.49 -15.24 10.65
CA ASP A 188 -15.55 -15.13 11.65
C ASP A 188 -15.62 -13.66 12.15
N PRO A 189 -16.77 -12.98 12.02
CA PRO A 189 -16.92 -11.63 12.52
C PRO A 189 -16.65 -11.48 14.03
N GLU A 190 -16.76 -12.56 14.81
CA GLU A 190 -16.44 -12.53 16.25
C GLU A 190 -14.94 -12.36 16.50
N GLU A 191 -14.09 -12.98 15.68
CA GLU A 191 -12.64 -12.78 15.75
C GLU A 191 -12.26 -11.30 15.52
N ILE A 192 -12.97 -10.63 14.60
CA ILE A 192 -12.74 -9.20 14.35
C ILE A 192 -13.22 -8.35 15.53
N ARG A 193 -14.38 -8.70 16.12
CA ARG A 193 -14.90 -8.03 17.33
C ARG A 193 -14.01 -8.26 18.54
N GLU A 194 -13.41 -9.44 18.67
CA GLU A 194 -12.43 -9.71 19.71
C GLU A 194 -11.18 -8.83 19.53
N ALA A 195 -10.67 -8.69 18.32
CA ALA A 195 -9.58 -7.78 18.03
C ALA A 195 -9.95 -6.32 18.36
N GLU A 196 -11.19 -5.89 18.10
CA GLU A 196 -11.68 -4.55 18.45
C GLU A 196 -11.66 -4.32 19.98
N ARG A 197 -12.05 -5.31 20.76
CA ARG A 197 -12.04 -5.22 22.24
C ARG A 197 -10.64 -5.18 22.82
N ASN A 198 -9.69 -5.87 22.19
CA ASN A 198 -8.35 -6.09 22.73
C ASN A 198 -7.29 -5.12 22.22
N LEU A 199 -7.55 -4.41 21.10
CA LEU A 199 -6.59 -3.49 20.50
C LEU A 199 -6.92 -2.04 20.85
N PRO A 200 -5.89 -1.16 20.91
CA PRO A 200 -6.12 0.28 20.93
C PRO A 200 -6.96 0.71 19.73
N THR A 201 -7.95 1.57 19.95
CA THR A 201 -8.92 1.97 18.94
C THR A 201 -8.27 2.44 17.62
N HIS A 202 -7.19 3.20 17.70
CA HIS A 202 -6.48 3.68 16.51
C HIS A 202 -5.81 2.53 15.72
N VAL A 203 -5.29 1.52 16.42
CA VAL A 203 -4.70 0.33 15.77
C VAL A 203 -5.80 -0.47 15.07
N PHE A 204 -6.92 -0.73 15.75
CA PHE A 204 -8.05 -1.45 15.15
C PHE A 204 -8.58 -0.72 13.91
N LYS A 205 -8.83 0.58 14.00
CA LYS A 205 -9.29 1.39 12.88
C LYS A 205 -8.35 1.33 11.68
N GLN A 206 -7.04 1.47 11.91
CA GLN A 206 -6.06 1.43 10.84
C GLN A 206 -5.90 0.03 10.25
N GLU A 207 -5.68 -0.99 11.09
CA GLU A 207 -5.29 -2.32 10.65
C GLU A 207 -6.48 -3.17 10.17
N TYR A 208 -7.68 -3.01 10.75
CA TYR A 208 -8.86 -3.82 10.42
C TYR A 208 -9.89 -3.07 9.58
N LEU A 209 -10.09 -1.76 9.84
CA LEU A 209 -11.06 -0.96 9.08
C LEU A 209 -10.43 -0.19 7.91
N ALA A 210 -9.11 -0.32 7.73
CA ALA A 210 -8.35 0.37 6.69
C ALA A 210 -8.54 1.90 6.71
N GLU A 211 -8.62 2.50 7.89
CA GLU A 211 -8.73 3.95 8.04
C GLU A 211 -7.37 4.63 7.97
N PHE A 212 -7.28 5.68 7.16
CA PHE A 212 -6.12 6.57 7.17
C PHE A 212 -6.24 7.52 8.37
N LEU A 213 -5.49 7.24 9.40
CA LEU A 213 -5.46 8.06 10.60
C LEU A 213 -4.29 9.04 10.54
N ASP A 214 -4.46 10.20 11.14
CA ASP A 214 -3.31 11.06 11.39
C ASP A 214 -2.32 10.31 12.27
N ASN A 215 -1.04 10.40 11.95
CA ASN A 215 -0.01 9.76 12.74
C ASN A 215 -0.12 10.29 14.17
N GLY A 216 -0.74 9.47 15.03
CA GLY A 216 -0.92 9.78 16.45
C GLY A 216 0.40 9.75 17.25
N SER A 217 1.53 9.98 16.56
CA SER A 217 2.83 10.23 17.16
C SER A 217 2.98 11.66 17.71
N SER A 218 2.01 12.55 17.45
CA SER A 218 2.00 13.78 18.22
C SER A 218 1.65 13.41 19.67
N VAL A 219 2.58 13.67 20.57
CA VAL A 219 2.42 13.53 22.03
C VAL A 219 1.17 14.30 22.50
N PHE A 220 0.76 15.30 21.72
CA PHE A 220 -0.38 16.15 21.97
C PHE A 220 -1.55 15.82 21.01
N ARG A 221 -2.72 15.52 21.58
CA ARG A 221 -3.97 15.28 20.86
C ARG A 221 -4.85 16.53 20.93
N ASN A 222 -5.71 16.74 19.92
CA ASN A 222 -6.69 17.84 19.90
C ASN A 222 -6.09 19.24 19.96
N ILE A 223 -4.90 19.45 19.39
CA ILE A 223 -4.21 20.76 19.39
C ILE A 223 -5.12 21.87 18.86
N LYS A 224 -5.95 21.59 17.84
CA LYS A 224 -6.88 22.58 17.28
C LYS A 224 -7.93 23.07 18.30
N GLU A 225 -8.33 22.22 19.24
CA GLU A 225 -9.28 22.57 20.30
C GLU A 225 -8.61 23.41 21.40
N CYS A 226 -7.29 23.40 21.46
CA CYS A 226 -6.51 24.19 22.40
C CYS A 226 -6.23 25.62 21.91
N VAL A 227 -6.47 25.89 20.60
CA VAL A 227 -6.26 27.24 20.03
C VAL A 227 -7.41 28.15 20.45
N LYS A 228 -7.09 29.20 21.19
CA LYS A 228 -8.03 30.24 21.64
C LYS A 228 -7.79 31.54 20.88
N SER A 229 -8.86 32.25 20.54
CA SER A 229 -8.83 33.51 19.78
C SER A 229 -8.55 34.75 20.63
N SER A 230 -8.55 34.64 21.97
CA SER A 230 -8.33 35.77 22.90
C SER A 230 -7.17 35.48 23.83
N VAL A 231 -6.25 36.41 23.92
CA VAL A 231 -5.05 36.36 24.74
C VAL A 231 -5.05 37.54 25.72
N ASN A 232 -4.72 37.27 26.99
CA ASN A 232 -4.45 38.31 27.96
C ASN A 232 -2.95 38.66 27.92
N THR A 233 -2.65 39.87 27.49
CA THR A 233 -1.27 40.36 27.29
C THR A 233 -0.64 41.04 28.50
N SER A 234 -1.24 40.93 29.68
CA SER A 234 -0.76 41.64 30.88
C SER A 234 0.55 41.10 31.44
N SER A 235 0.92 39.84 31.18
CA SER A 235 2.18 39.25 31.56
C SER A 235 2.53 38.11 30.59
N LEU A 236 3.71 38.22 29.97
CA LEU A 236 4.19 37.24 28.98
C LEU A 236 5.47 36.57 29.50
N TYR A 237 5.56 35.29 29.30
CA TYR A 237 6.74 34.45 29.55
C TYR A 237 7.21 33.83 28.26
N ALA A 238 8.50 33.87 27.99
CA ALA A 238 9.09 33.27 26.78
C ALA A 238 10.05 32.16 27.15
N GLY A 239 9.96 31.06 26.42
CA GLY A 239 10.90 29.94 26.47
C GLY A 239 11.51 29.70 25.09
N ILE A 240 12.82 29.43 25.07
CA ILE A 240 13.51 29.07 23.82
C ILE A 240 14.07 27.66 24.00
N ASP A 241 13.76 26.77 23.07
CA ASP A 241 14.42 25.48 22.86
C ASP A 241 15.33 25.56 21.64
N LEU A 242 16.63 25.36 21.86
CA LEU A 242 17.66 25.52 20.82
C LEU A 242 17.85 24.16 20.09
N GLY A 243 17.41 24.09 18.84
CA GLY A 243 17.66 22.96 17.99
C GLY A 243 19.14 22.79 17.65
N ARG A 244 19.57 21.53 17.45
CA ARG A 244 20.86 21.16 16.85
C ARG A 244 20.69 20.94 15.35
N SER A 245 21.76 20.57 14.64
CA SER A 245 21.89 20.58 13.18
C SER A 245 20.69 20.06 12.34
N ASP A 246 19.84 19.19 12.88
CA ASP A 246 18.67 18.61 12.19
C ASP A 246 17.35 18.84 12.93
N ASP A 247 17.34 19.80 13.88
CA ASP A 247 16.18 20.12 14.69
C ASP A 247 15.86 21.61 14.67
N TYR A 248 14.60 21.98 14.90
CA TYR A 248 14.17 23.38 14.85
C TYR A 248 14.44 24.07 16.21
N THR A 249 14.91 25.32 16.13
CA THR A 249 14.85 26.19 17.30
C THR A 249 13.42 26.67 17.46
N VAL A 250 12.83 26.43 18.62
CA VAL A 250 11.45 26.79 18.93
C VAL A 250 11.42 27.91 19.98
N LEU A 251 10.70 28.99 19.66
CA LEU A 251 10.35 30.06 20.60
C LEU A 251 8.86 29.87 20.96
N THR A 252 8.59 29.75 22.26
CA THR A 252 7.22 29.70 22.76
C THR A 252 6.99 30.86 23.69
N ILE A 253 5.93 31.65 23.50
CA ILE A 253 5.51 32.72 24.34
C ILE A 253 4.14 32.39 24.92
N VAL A 254 4.00 32.48 26.25
CA VAL A 254 2.74 32.20 26.95
C VAL A 254 2.34 33.39 27.83
N ASP A 255 1.04 33.58 28.02
CA ASP A 255 0.49 34.54 28.96
C ASP A 255 0.49 34.00 30.40
N SER A 256 0.05 34.83 31.36
CA SER A 256 -0.07 34.47 32.78
C SER A 256 -1.03 33.30 33.04
N ASN A 257 -1.83 32.85 32.07
CA ASN A 257 -2.72 31.70 32.15
C ASN A 257 -2.16 30.48 31.40
N ASN A 258 -0.90 30.50 30.97
CA ASN A 258 -0.23 29.49 30.17
C ASN A 258 -0.90 29.29 28.77
N ILE A 259 -1.46 30.36 28.21
CA ILE A 259 -2.00 30.38 26.86
C ILE A 259 -0.88 30.84 25.93
N GLU A 260 -0.54 30.01 24.93
CA GLU A 260 0.45 30.36 23.92
C GLU A 260 -0.03 31.52 23.06
N VAL A 261 0.79 32.51 22.85
CA VAL A 261 0.50 33.75 22.14
C VAL A 261 1.31 33.94 20.87
N TYR A 262 2.37 33.12 20.73
CA TYR A 262 3.21 33.08 19.53
C TYR A 262 3.94 31.73 19.43
#